data_cf6287d033fdb5af72734df4dee86940
#
_entry.id   cf6287d033fdb5af72734df4dee86940
#
_cell.length_a   1.000
_cell.length_b   1.000
_cell.length_c   1.000
_cell.angle_alpha   90.00
_cell.angle_beta   90.00
_cell.angle_gamma   90.00
#
_symmetry.space_group_name_H-M   'P 1'
#
loop_
_entity.id
_entity.type
_entity.pdbx_description
1 polymer ?
#
loop_
_entity_poly.entity_id
_entity_poly.type
_entity_poly.pdbx_seq_one_letter_code
_entity_poly.pdbx_strand_id
1 'polypeptide(L)'
;MVADRSRGIARLHADRPGPCGPRVPAASPARSRLPRAWQVVLLSLLLPWVCGTASAQPARVDVNVIGLFSDSAVLVINGGNPRTLKAGQATPEGVRLVSANSQQAVVEINGRLETLSIGQSIAAQRSTAGRQQAILLSDGRGHFWANAEINGSTAKVLVDTGATFISMSNATARRLGINFAQGQRGLTSTANGTVPVYRVTLASVRIGEITLSNVDASVHEGDNLPVILLGMSFLNRVEMQRDGERMTLIRRF
;
A
#
# COMPACT_ATOMS: atom_id res chain seq x y z
N MET A 1 -54.92 30.63 -39.90
CA MET A 1 -55.03 29.59 -40.94
C MET A 1 -54.43 28.31 -40.34
N VAL A 2 -55.24 27.48 -39.66
CA VAL A 2 -55.89 26.29 -40.25
C VAL A 2 -54.78 25.26 -40.58
N ALA A 3 -54.72 24.08 -40.11
CA ALA A 3 -55.54 23.06 -39.44
C ALA A 3 -54.55 21.93 -39.10
N ASP A 4 -54.56 21.26 -38.01
CA ASP A 4 -55.49 20.23 -37.49
C ASP A 4 -55.31 18.83 -38.09
N ARG A 5 -55.46 17.90 -37.19
CA ARG A 5 -55.85 16.46 -37.36
C ARG A 5 -54.73 15.47 -37.57
N SER A 6 -54.73 14.36 -36.96
CA SER A 6 -55.57 13.65 -35.96
C SER A 6 -55.17 12.18 -35.99
N ARG A 7 -55.17 11.56 -34.81
CA ARG A 7 -55.79 10.24 -34.47
C ARG A 7 -55.28 8.93 -35.05
N GLY A 8 -55.23 8.00 -34.12
CA GLY A 8 -55.34 6.56 -34.29
C GLY A 8 -54.60 5.79 -33.20
N ILE A 9 -55.04 5.50 -32.06
CA ILE A 9 -56.06 4.58 -31.47
C ILE A 9 -56.17 3.27 -32.21
N ALA A 10 -55.70 2.22 -31.54
CA ALA A 10 -56.22 0.85 -31.47
C ALA A 10 -55.36 0.04 -30.50
N ARG A 11 -55.70 -0.22 -29.41
CA ARG A 11 -56.56 -1.20 -28.65
C ARG A 11 -56.75 -2.52 -29.34
N LEU A 12 -56.60 -3.51 -28.53
CA LEU A 12 -57.34 -4.78 -28.27
C LEU A 12 -56.39 -5.97 -28.31
N HIS A 13 -56.43 -6.76 -27.44
CA HIS A 13 -57.26 -7.67 -26.67
C HIS A 13 -56.45 -8.94 -26.45
N ALA A 14 -56.32 -9.34 -25.21
CA ALA A 14 -57.11 -10.36 -24.52
C ALA A 14 -56.71 -11.76 -24.99
N ASP A 15 -56.44 -12.63 -24.19
CA ASP A 15 -57.16 -13.37 -23.20
C ASP A 15 -56.71 -14.85 -23.23
N ARG A 16 -56.27 -15.37 -22.09
CA ARG A 16 -56.59 -16.67 -21.49
C ARG A 16 -56.43 -17.99 -22.30
N PRO A 17 -56.54 -19.12 -21.59
CA PRO A 17 -55.84 -19.67 -20.43
C PRO A 17 -55.26 -21.08 -20.70
N GLY A 18 -54.70 -21.70 -19.66
CA GLY A 18 -54.11 -23.03 -19.60
C GLY A 18 -54.90 -24.21 -20.17
N PRO A 19 -54.41 -25.41 -20.03
CA PRO A 19 -54.82 -26.28 -18.94
C PRO A 19 -53.72 -27.16 -18.36
N CYS A 20 -53.74 -27.34 -17.09
CA CYS A 20 -54.24 -28.50 -16.32
C CYS A 20 -53.72 -29.88 -16.71
N GLY A 21 -52.86 -30.42 -15.82
CA GLY A 21 -52.83 -31.77 -15.34
C GLY A 21 -52.05 -32.83 -16.13
N PRO A 22 -51.62 -33.94 -15.53
CA PRO A 22 -52.24 -34.54 -14.34
C PRO A 22 -51.31 -34.94 -13.20
N ARG A 23 -51.85 -35.00 -12.03
CA ARG A 23 -51.38 -35.74 -10.85
C ARG A 23 -51.44 -37.24 -11.12
N VAL A 24 -50.45 -38.01 -10.63
CA VAL A 24 -50.59 -39.38 -10.18
C VAL A 24 -49.46 -39.80 -9.27
N PRO A 25 -49.56 -40.85 -8.44
CA PRO A 25 -49.77 -40.73 -7.02
C PRO A 25 -48.61 -41.29 -6.17
N ALA A 26 -48.75 -41.08 -4.91
CA ALA A 26 -47.98 -41.69 -3.83
C ALA A 26 -48.09 -43.23 -3.83
N ALA A 27 -46.95 -43.88 -3.60
CA ALA A 27 -46.95 -45.25 -3.10
C ALA A 27 -45.80 -45.39 -2.08
N SER A 28 -46.12 -45.40 -0.83
CA SER A 28 -45.45 -46.16 0.24
C SER A 28 -46.32 -47.41 0.45
N PRO A 29 -45.91 -48.43 1.21
CA PRO A 29 -44.67 -48.75 1.92
C PRO A 29 -44.24 -50.21 1.76
N ALA A 30 -43.01 -50.56 2.15
CA ALA A 30 -42.77 -51.90 2.63
C ALA A 30 -41.68 -51.89 3.70
N ARG A 31 -42.15 -52.15 4.90
CA ARG A 31 -41.28 -52.56 6.01
C ARG A 31 -40.88 -54.03 5.76
N SER A 32 -39.60 -54.32 5.88
CA SER A 32 -39.16 -55.67 6.24
C SER A 32 -38.07 -55.59 7.31
N ARG A 33 -38.35 -56.38 8.32
CA ARG A 33 -37.61 -56.49 9.59
C ARG A 33 -36.34 -57.34 9.42
N LEU A 34 -35.33 -56.97 10.21
CA LEU A 34 -34.20 -57.64 10.84
C LEU A 34 -33.96 -59.15 10.55
N PRO A 35 -32.70 -59.66 10.66
CA PRO A 35 -32.22 -59.99 12.00
C PRO A 35 -30.74 -59.62 12.31
N ARG A 36 -30.53 -59.58 13.60
CA ARG A 36 -29.26 -59.49 14.32
C ARG A 36 -28.33 -60.65 13.97
N ALA A 37 -27.07 -60.37 13.69
CA ALA A 37 -25.98 -61.28 14.02
C ALA A 37 -24.68 -60.45 14.17
N TRP A 38 -24.17 -60.48 15.32
CA TRP A 38 -22.88 -60.17 15.86
C TRP A 38 -21.70 -60.32 14.90
N GLN A 39 -20.93 -59.23 14.72
CA GLN A 39 -19.51 -59.33 14.57
C GLN A 39 -18.86 -58.09 15.15
N VAL A 40 -18.29 -58.22 16.33
CA VAL A 40 -17.35 -57.32 16.98
C VAL A 40 -16.06 -57.37 16.17
N VAL A 41 -15.79 -56.37 15.33
CA VAL A 41 -14.46 -56.12 14.76
C VAL A 41 -13.90 -54.96 15.49
N LEU A 42 -13.00 -55.26 16.41
CA LEU A 42 -12.07 -54.31 17.02
C LEU A 42 -11.16 -53.77 15.92
N LEU A 43 -11.51 -52.61 15.36
CA LEU A 43 -10.62 -51.82 14.50
C LEU A 43 -9.93 -50.81 15.40
N SER A 44 -8.74 -51.17 15.89
CA SER A 44 -7.80 -50.30 16.57
C SER A 44 -7.40 -49.15 15.65
N LEU A 45 -8.03 -47.99 15.85
CA LEU A 45 -7.63 -46.72 15.22
C LEU A 45 -6.30 -46.31 15.83
N LEU A 46 -5.20 -46.65 15.17
CA LEU A 46 -3.90 -46.00 15.29
C LEU A 46 -4.06 -44.57 14.74
N LEU A 47 -4.39 -43.63 15.61
CA LEU A 47 -4.23 -42.20 15.29
C LEU A 47 -2.70 -41.94 15.27
N PRO A 48 -2.13 -41.50 14.13
CA PRO A 48 -0.79 -40.96 14.16
C PRO A 48 -0.87 -39.64 14.94
N TRP A 49 -0.20 -39.59 16.06
CA TRP A 49 0.17 -38.34 16.73
C TRP A 49 1.04 -37.55 15.76
N VAL A 50 0.39 -36.64 15.03
CA VAL A 50 1.08 -35.57 14.33
C VAL A 50 1.67 -34.67 15.41
N CYS A 51 2.91 -34.96 15.78
CA CYS A 51 3.73 -34.05 16.57
C CYS A 51 3.95 -32.81 15.72
N GLY A 52 3.06 -31.84 15.86
CA GLY A 52 3.22 -30.52 15.27
C GLY A 52 4.49 -29.91 15.85
N THR A 53 5.56 -29.89 15.07
CA THR A 53 6.75 -29.10 15.37
C THR A 53 6.26 -27.63 15.33
N ALA A 54 5.96 -27.10 16.51
CA ALA A 54 5.79 -25.66 16.67
C ALA A 54 7.13 -25.03 16.27
N SER A 55 7.20 -24.49 15.05
CA SER A 55 8.31 -23.65 14.63
C SER A 55 8.28 -22.43 15.54
N ALA A 56 9.10 -22.44 16.58
CA ALA A 56 9.35 -21.26 17.40
C ALA A 56 9.87 -20.17 16.46
N GLN A 57 9.03 -19.20 16.14
CA GLN A 57 9.48 -18.01 15.42
C GLN A 57 10.57 -17.35 16.29
N PRO A 58 11.75 -17.04 15.72
CA PRO A 58 12.80 -16.38 16.48
C PRO A 58 12.24 -15.08 17.08
N ALA A 59 12.44 -14.91 18.37
CA ALA A 59 12.00 -13.71 19.08
C ALA A 59 12.51 -12.47 18.34
N ARG A 60 11.60 -11.55 18.04
CA ARG A 60 11.94 -10.28 17.39
C ARG A 60 12.72 -9.44 18.38
N VAL A 61 14.00 -9.25 18.14
CA VAL A 61 14.85 -8.36 18.93
C VAL A 61 14.91 -7.03 18.21
N ASP A 62 14.45 -5.96 18.87
CA ASP A 62 14.61 -4.59 18.41
C ASP A 62 15.87 -3.98 19.00
N VAL A 63 16.74 -3.43 18.16
CA VAL A 63 18.00 -2.79 18.59
C VAL A 63 18.05 -1.40 17.99
N ASN A 64 18.20 -0.41 18.85
CA ASN A 64 18.37 1.00 18.49
C ASN A 64 19.74 1.51 18.93
N VAL A 65 20.47 2.14 18.03
CA VAL A 65 21.79 2.75 18.32
C VAL A 65 21.58 4.20 18.71
N ILE A 66 21.91 4.55 19.94
CA ILE A 66 21.80 5.92 20.47
C ILE A 66 23.14 6.64 20.64
N GLY A 67 24.25 5.89 20.53
CA GLY A 67 25.60 6.46 20.60
C GLY A 67 26.63 5.57 19.93
N LEU A 68 27.60 6.16 19.26
CA LEU A 68 28.69 5.50 18.57
C LEU A 68 30.03 6.07 19.02
N PHE A 69 31.00 5.19 19.30
CA PHE A 69 32.36 5.51 19.66
C PHE A 69 33.30 4.57 18.92
N SER A 70 34.62 4.86 18.98
CA SER A 70 35.61 3.91 18.49
C SER A 70 35.54 2.62 19.31
N ASP A 71 35.26 1.51 18.66
CA ASP A 71 35.14 0.17 19.23
C ASP A 71 34.02 -0.06 20.25
N SER A 72 33.06 0.90 20.39
CA SER A 72 31.92 0.71 21.27
C SER A 72 30.66 1.43 20.77
N ALA A 73 29.49 0.92 21.14
CA ALA A 73 28.21 1.51 20.81
C ALA A 73 27.28 1.48 22.02
N VAL A 74 26.43 2.51 22.15
CA VAL A 74 25.34 2.52 23.12
C VAL A 74 24.07 2.07 22.42
N LEU A 75 23.55 0.93 22.88
CA LEU A 75 22.39 0.26 22.30
C LEU A 75 21.24 0.26 23.28
N VAL A 76 20.02 0.48 22.75
CA VAL A 76 18.76 0.22 23.45
C VAL A 76 18.14 -1.03 22.83
N ILE A 77 17.95 -2.06 23.62
CA ILE A 77 17.43 -3.36 23.16
C ILE A 77 16.03 -3.53 23.69
N ASN A 78 15.07 -3.82 22.80
CA ASN A 78 13.64 -4.01 23.13
C ASN A 78 13.03 -2.85 23.95
N GLY A 79 13.47 -1.60 23.69
CA GLY A 79 13.02 -0.43 24.45
C GLY A 79 13.50 -0.40 25.92
N GLY A 80 14.44 -1.25 26.30
CA GLY A 80 15.01 -1.28 27.65
C GLY A 80 16.01 -0.16 27.93
N ASN A 81 16.76 -0.28 29.04
CA ASN A 81 17.76 0.71 29.40
C ASN A 81 18.95 0.73 28.43
N PRO A 82 19.52 1.92 28.15
CA PRO A 82 20.75 2.02 27.36
C PRO A 82 21.90 1.19 27.92
N ARG A 83 22.58 0.44 27.05
CA ARG A 83 23.75 -0.38 27.40
C ARG A 83 24.91 -0.05 26.46
N THR A 84 26.07 0.16 27.02
CA THR A 84 27.30 0.31 26.25
C THR A 84 27.92 -1.06 26.01
N LEU A 85 28.11 -1.42 24.74
CA LEU A 85 28.80 -2.64 24.33
C LEU A 85 30.12 -2.28 23.65
N LYS A 86 31.16 -3.05 23.93
CA LYS A 86 32.42 -3.02 23.18
C LYS A 86 32.37 -4.02 22.04
N ALA A 87 33.16 -3.82 21.01
CA ALA A 87 33.32 -4.78 19.92
C ALA A 87 33.65 -6.18 20.47
N GLY A 88 32.94 -7.19 19.99
CA GLY A 88 33.02 -8.57 20.44
C GLY A 88 32.09 -8.95 21.60
N GLN A 89 31.49 -8.00 22.33
CA GLN A 89 30.56 -8.27 23.42
C GLN A 89 29.16 -8.65 22.90
N ALA A 90 28.53 -9.58 23.65
CA ALA A 90 27.15 -10.01 23.37
C ALA A 90 26.26 -9.75 24.59
N THR A 91 24.98 -9.55 24.35
CA THR A 91 23.95 -9.38 25.38
C THR A 91 23.13 -10.68 25.56
N PRO A 92 22.45 -10.84 26.71
CA PRO A 92 21.58 -11.98 26.95
C PRO A 92 20.45 -12.14 25.92
N GLU A 93 20.05 -11.03 25.30
CA GLU A 93 19.02 -11.00 24.27
C GLU A 93 19.51 -11.49 22.89
N GLY A 94 20.79 -11.93 22.78
CA GLY A 94 21.38 -12.48 21.56
C GLY A 94 21.87 -11.43 20.57
N VAL A 95 22.15 -10.22 21.04
CA VAL A 95 22.74 -9.13 20.24
C VAL A 95 24.25 -9.08 20.51
N ARG A 96 25.08 -9.17 19.49
CA ARG A 96 26.53 -9.04 19.57
C ARG A 96 27.00 -7.81 18.80
N LEU A 97 27.78 -6.95 19.40
CA LEU A 97 28.47 -5.88 18.69
C LEU A 97 29.71 -6.47 18.00
N VAL A 98 29.74 -6.47 16.67
CA VAL A 98 30.87 -6.97 15.89
C VAL A 98 31.95 -5.90 15.75
N SER A 99 31.54 -4.71 15.38
CA SER A 99 32.43 -3.54 15.27
C SER A 99 31.63 -2.23 15.40
N ALA A 100 32.29 -1.17 15.81
CA ALA A 100 31.72 0.17 15.82
C ALA A 100 32.77 1.22 15.45
N ASN A 101 32.34 2.28 14.81
CA ASN A 101 33.11 3.49 14.58
C ASN A 101 32.20 4.71 14.83
N SER A 102 32.68 5.92 14.60
CA SER A 102 31.92 7.17 14.82
C SER A 102 30.69 7.35 13.93
N GLN A 103 30.51 6.52 12.91
CA GLN A 103 29.41 6.65 11.93
C GLN A 103 28.43 5.49 11.97
N GLN A 104 28.89 4.28 12.29
CA GLN A 104 28.06 3.07 12.25
C GLN A 104 28.53 2.00 13.22
N ALA A 105 27.61 1.15 13.65
CA ALA A 105 27.86 -0.10 14.37
C ALA A 105 27.41 -1.29 13.52
N VAL A 106 28.21 -2.35 13.50
CA VAL A 106 27.83 -3.64 12.94
C VAL A 106 27.45 -4.54 14.11
N VAL A 107 26.19 -4.95 14.13
CA VAL A 107 25.65 -5.86 15.16
C VAL A 107 25.23 -7.18 14.52
N GLU A 108 25.45 -8.27 15.24
CA GLU A 108 24.99 -9.60 14.87
C GLU A 108 23.77 -9.94 15.73
N ILE A 109 22.67 -10.34 15.07
CA ILE A 109 21.43 -10.77 15.73
C ILE A 109 20.93 -12.02 15.04
N ASN A 110 20.75 -13.10 15.81
CA ASN A 110 20.32 -14.39 15.28
C ASN A 110 21.18 -14.88 14.10
N GLY A 111 22.51 -14.64 14.15
CA GLY A 111 23.45 -15.02 13.10
C GLY A 111 23.44 -14.13 11.86
N ARG A 112 22.74 -12.98 11.89
CA ARG A 112 22.73 -12.02 10.80
C ARG A 112 23.44 -10.74 11.21
N LEU A 113 24.27 -10.23 10.30
CA LEU A 113 24.96 -8.97 10.47
C LEU A 113 24.07 -7.83 9.96
N GLU A 114 23.90 -6.82 10.79
CA GLU A 114 23.14 -5.60 10.48
C GLU A 114 24.03 -4.39 10.77
N THR A 115 24.02 -3.43 9.87
CA THR A 115 24.78 -2.18 10.05
C THR A 115 23.82 -1.05 10.41
N LEU A 116 24.07 -0.38 11.52
CA LEU A 116 23.20 0.64 12.10
C LEU A 116 23.98 1.95 12.32
N SER A 117 23.36 3.07 11.99
CA SER A 117 23.80 4.40 12.35
C SER A 117 23.02 4.94 13.56
N ILE A 118 23.46 6.05 14.14
CA ILE A 118 22.77 6.69 15.28
C ILE A 118 21.31 6.99 14.90
N GLY A 119 20.39 6.62 15.80
CA GLY A 119 18.95 6.81 15.60
C GLY A 119 18.28 5.76 14.70
N GLN A 120 19.02 4.80 14.16
CA GLN A 120 18.42 3.67 13.41
C GLN A 120 18.10 2.51 14.33
N SER A 121 16.92 1.92 14.13
CA SER A 121 16.54 0.68 14.79
C SER A 121 16.32 -0.44 13.77
N ILE A 122 16.64 -1.66 14.18
CA ILE A 122 16.43 -2.87 13.35
C ILE A 122 14.94 -3.11 13.09
N ALA A 123 14.07 -2.80 14.05
CA ALA A 123 12.63 -2.89 13.85
C ALA A 123 12.15 -1.97 12.73
N ALA A 124 12.63 -0.71 12.71
CA ALA A 124 12.31 0.24 11.64
C ALA A 124 12.86 -0.23 10.29
N GLN A 125 14.11 -0.70 10.25
CA GLN A 125 14.75 -1.17 9.02
C GLN A 125 14.08 -2.45 8.47
N ARG A 126 13.66 -3.39 9.32
CA ARG A 126 12.91 -4.59 8.90
C ARG A 126 11.46 -4.28 8.54
N SER A 127 10.85 -3.28 9.17
CA SER A 127 9.49 -2.87 8.81
C SER A 127 9.42 -2.27 7.41
N THR A 128 10.56 -1.78 6.89
CA THR A 128 10.67 -1.26 5.52
C THR A 128 11.21 -2.30 4.54
N ALA A 129 11.88 -3.36 5.01
CA ALA A 129 12.36 -4.44 4.16
C ALA A 129 11.19 -5.16 3.49
N GLY A 130 11.14 -5.12 2.16
CA GLY A 130 10.05 -5.67 1.35
C GLY A 130 8.90 -4.69 1.05
N ARG A 131 8.90 -3.48 1.62
CA ARG A 131 8.00 -2.42 1.16
C ARG A 131 8.60 -1.66 0.00
N GLN A 132 7.75 -1.32 -0.96
CA GLN A 132 8.15 -0.45 -2.07
C GLN A 132 8.59 0.90 -1.52
N GLN A 133 9.78 1.33 -1.93
CA GLN A 133 10.37 2.59 -1.47
C GLN A 133 10.95 3.41 -2.62
N ALA A 134 11.11 4.70 -2.38
CA ALA A 134 11.81 5.62 -3.27
C ALA A 134 12.67 6.57 -2.45
N ILE A 135 13.92 6.75 -2.87
CA ILE A 135 14.86 7.68 -2.23
C ILE A 135 14.99 8.91 -3.11
N LEU A 136 14.75 10.06 -2.55
CA LEU A 136 14.86 11.36 -3.20
C LEU A 136 15.98 12.15 -2.56
N LEU A 137 16.71 12.90 -3.36
CA LEU A 137 17.72 13.85 -2.89
C LEU A 137 17.21 15.27 -3.11
N SER A 138 17.49 16.14 -2.16
CA SER A 138 17.17 17.56 -2.30
C SER A 138 18.11 18.22 -3.31
N ASP A 139 17.60 19.25 -3.98
CA ASP A 139 18.48 20.21 -4.68
C ASP A 139 19.18 21.14 -3.68
N GLY A 140 20.11 21.97 -4.15
CA GLY A 140 20.83 22.94 -3.31
C GLY A 140 19.94 24.01 -2.63
N ARG A 141 18.62 23.99 -2.88
CA ARG A 141 17.61 24.88 -2.27
C ARG A 141 16.68 24.13 -1.31
N GLY A 142 16.91 22.83 -1.10
CA GLY A 142 16.11 22.00 -0.20
C GLY A 142 14.83 21.43 -0.81
N HIS A 143 14.63 21.54 -2.13
CA HIS A 143 13.49 20.95 -2.82
C HIS A 143 13.76 19.50 -3.19
N PHE A 144 12.79 18.63 -2.99
CA PHE A 144 12.88 17.21 -3.38
C PHE A 144 12.21 16.99 -4.73
N TRP A 145 13.01 16.50 -5.67
CA TRP A 145 12.56 16.16 -7.03
C TRP A 145 12.55 14.66 -7.23
N ALA A 146 11.58 14.18 -7.99
CA ALA A 146 11.52 12.79 -8.40
C ALA A 146 11.25 12.67 -9.91
N ASN A 147 11.71 11.58 -10.50
CA ASN A 147 11.25 11.12 -11.80
C ASN A 147 10.03 10.24 -11.53
N ALA A 148 8.86 10.67 -11.97
CA ALA A 148 7.62 9.94 -11.87
C ALA A 148 7.22 9.38 -13.23
N GLU A 149 6.59 8.22 -13.23
CA GLU A 149 5.87 7.70 -14.40
C GLU A 149 4.38 7.85 -14.12
N ILE A 150 3.73 8.69 -14.92
CA ILE A 150 2.30 9.02 -14.80
C ILE A 150 1.59 8.41 -16.01
N ASN A 151 0.72 7.42 -15.78
CA ASN A 151 0.02 6.67 -16.82
C ASN A 151 0.98 6.16 -17.93
N GLY A 152 2.19 5.71 -17.54
CA GLY A 152 3.22 5.22 -18.48
C GLY A 152 4.12 6.31 -19.07
N SER A 153 3.84 7.60 -18.85
CA SER A 153 4.66 8.72 -19.36
C SER A 153 5.57 9.27 -18.25
N THR A 154 6.87 9.40 -18.55
CA THR A 154 7.85 9.91 -17.58
C THR A 154 7.78 11.43 -17.48
N ALA A 155 7.79 11.93 -16.25
CA ALA A 155 7.84 13.36 -15.95
C ALA A 155 8.63 13.64 -14.66
N LYS A 156 9.26 14.81 -14.58
CA LYS A 156 9.88 15.30 -13.36
C LYS A 156 8.84 15.97 -12.49
N VAL A 157 8.77 15.60 -11.22
CA VAL A 157 7.80 16.13 -10.24
C VAL A 157 8.53 16.71 -9.04
N LEU A 158 7.94 17.72 -8.42
CA LEU A 158 8.38 18.36 -7.19
C LEU A 158 7.51 17.88 -6.02
N VAL A 159 8.11 17.38 -4.95
CA VAL A 159 7.37 17.03 -3.73
C VAL A 159 6.84 18.30 -3.08
N ASP A 160 5.51 18.39 -2.96
CA ASP A 160 4.83 19.55 -2.40
C ASP A 160 3.71 19.14 -1.44
N THR A 161 4.00 19.23 -0.14
CA THR A 161 3.02 18.94 0.92
C THR A 161 1.93 19.99 1.05
N GLY A 162 2.09 21.17 0.41
CA GLY A 162 1.08 22.21 0.35
C GLY A 162 0.03 21.99 -0.75
N ALA A 163 0.32 21.12 -1.72
CA ALA A 163 -0.63 20.77 -2.78
C ALA A 163 -1.53 19.61 -2.34
N THR A 164 -2.84 19.77 -2.45
CA THR A 164 -3.82 18.70 -2.12
C THR A 164 -3.74 17.55 -3.11
N PHE A 165 -3.61 17.84 -4.40
CA PHE A 165 -3.59 16.88 -5.49
C PHE A 165 -2.26 16.93 -6.24
N ILE A 166 -1.97 15.89 -7.03
CA ILE A 166 -0.96 16.03 -8.06
C ILE A 166 -1.43 17.14 -8.99
N SER A 167 -0.64 18.20 -9.13
CA SER A 167 -1.04 19.40 -9.87
C SER A 167 -0.14 19.64 -11.06
N MET A 168 -0.73 19.98 -12.21
CA MET A 168 -0.01 20.25 -13.45
C MET A 168 -0.77 21.23 -14.34
N SER A 169 -0.07 21.87 -15.29
CA SER A 169 -0.70 22.71 -16.31
C SER A 169 -1.43 21.86 -17.37
N ASN A 170 -2.36 22.47 -18.08
CA ASN A 170 -3.05 21.82 -19.19
C ASN A 170 -2.08 21.42 -20.33
N ALA A 171 -1.04 22.19 -20.58
CA ALA A 171 0.00 21.86 -21.56
C ALA A 171 0.76 20.58 -21.14
N THR A 172 1.11 20.47 -19.84
CA THR A 172 1.75 19.27 -19.30
C THR A 172 0.83 18.06 -19.36
N ALA A 173 -0.45 18.21 -19.01
CA ALA A 173 -1.42 17.12 -19.08
C ALA A 173 -1.59 16.58 -20.50
N ARG A 174 -1.66 17.46 -21.51
CA ARG A 174 -1.69 17.06 -22.93
C ARG A 174 -0.45 16.26 -23.32
N ARG A 175 0.75 16.72 -22.94
CA ARG A 175 2.01 16.03 -23.23
C ARG A 175 2.06 14.64 -22.59
N LEU A 176 1.45 14.45 -21.42
CA LEU A 176 1.36 13.16 -20.74
C LEU A 176 0.20 12.28 -21.24
N GLY A 177 -0.57 12.74 -22.25
CA GLY A 177 -1.71 12.00 -22.78
C GLY A 177 -2.92 11.95 -21.86
N ILE A 178 -3.02 12.87 -20.88
CA ILE A 178 -4.13 12.91 -19.93
C ILE A 178 -5.32 13.65 -20.55
N ASN A 179 -6.44 12.94 -20.71
CA ASN A 179 -7.68 13.54 -21.19
C ASN A 179 -8.41 14.26 -20.04
N PHE A 180 -7.95 15.46 -19.72
CA PHE A 180 -8.51 16.23 -18.61
C PHE A 180 -9.84 16.94 -18.95
N ALA A 181 -10.17 17.10 -20.23
CA ALA A 181 -11.41 17.76 -20.64
C ALA A 181 -12.68 17.04 -20.16
N GLN A 182 -12.58 15.73 -19.92
CA GLN A 182 -13.65 14.92 -19.34
C GLN A 182 -13.68 14.95 -17.81
N GLY A 183 -12.70 15.62 -17.18
CA GLY A 183 -12.60 15.74 -15.73
C GLY A 183 -13.65 16.68 -15.15
N GLN A 184 -13.84 16.61 -13.85
CA GLN A 184 -14.75 17.47 -13.13
C GLN A 184 -14.16 18.89 -13.04
N ARG A 185 -14.88 19.89 -13.55
CA ARG A 185 -14.50 21.30 -13.39
C ARG A 185 -14.60 21.72 -11.92
N GLY A 186 -13.65 22.51 -11.47
CA GLY A 186 -13.59 23.04 -10.13
C GLY A 186 -12.71 24.28 -10.04
N LEU A 187 -12.58 24.80 -8.84
CA LEU A 187 -11.68 25.89 -8.51
C LEU A 187 -10.68 25.41 -7.47
N THR A 188 -9.45 25.89 -7.54
CA THR A 188 -8.43 25.66 -6.51
C THR A 188 -7.84 26.99 -6.07
N SER A 189 -7.60 27.13 -4.76
CA SER A 189 -6.88 28.27 -4.20
C SER A 189 -5.39 28.02 -4.32
N THR A 190 -4.69 29.01 -4.83
CA THR A 190 -3.22 29.02 -4.92
C THR A 190 -2.68 30.29 -4.25
N ALA A 191 -1.38 30.37 -4.05
CA ALA A 191 -0.74 31.59 -3.54
C ALA A 191 -1.03 32.83 -4.42
N ASN A 192 -1.32 32.63 -5.70
CA ASN A 192 -1.63 33.69 -6.67
C ASN A 192 -3.13 33.90 -6.89
N GLY A 193 -3.98 33.36 -6.02
CA GLY A 193 -5.43 33.45 -6.12
C GLY A 193 -6.13 32.17 -6.53
N THR A 194 -7.42 32.29 -6.80
CA THR A 194 -8.25 31.15 -7.20
C THR A 194 -8.19 30.96 -8.71
N VAL A 195 -7.90 29.72 -9.13
CA VAL A 195 -7.78 29.35 -10.55
C VAL A 195 -8.71 28.19 -10.90
N PRO A 196 -9.26 28.17 -12.13
CA PRO A 196 -10.05 27.05 -12.60
C PRO A 196 -9.17 25.83 -12.87
N VAL A 197 -9.70 24.66 -12.51
CA VAL A 197 -9.03 23.38 -12.69
C VAL A 197 -9.98 22.31 -13.18
N TYR A 198 -9.42 21.26 -13.77
CA TYR A 198 -10.11 19.99 -14.01
C TYR A 198 -9.57 18.95 -13.03
N ARG A 199 -10.44 18.33 -12.26
CA ARG A 199 -10.09 17.17 -11.42
C ARG A 199 -10.17 15.91 -12.25
N VAL A 200 -9.12 15.13 -12.21
CA VAL A 200 -9.00 13.85 -12.92
C VAL A 200 -8.39 12.80 -11.99
N THR A 201 -8.63 11.54 -12.28
CA THR A 201 -7.98 10.43 -11.58
C THR A 201 -6.96 9.82 -12.53
N LEU A 202 -5.69 9.79 -12.09
CA LEU A 202 -4.59 9.14 -12.81
C LEU A 202 -4.67 7.64 -12.55
N ALA A 203 -4.64 6.83 -13.60
CA ALA A 203 -4.72 5.37 -13.47
C ALA A 203 -3.53 4.82 -12.67
N SER A 204 -2.33 5.34 -12.91
CA SER A 204 -1.12 4.93 -12.18
C SER A 204 -0.12 6.07 -12.05
N VAL A 205 0.55 6.12 -10.90
CA VAL A 205 1.70 6.99 -10.64
C VAL A 205 2.79 6.16 -9.98
N ARG A 206 3.97 6.10 -10.62
CA ARG A 206 5.12 5.36 -10.12
C ARG A 206 6.27 6.30 -9.79
N ILE A 207 6.87 6.13 -8.62
CA ILE A 207 8.09 6.84 -8.20
C ILE A 207 9.02 5.80 -7.57
N GLY A 208 10.18 5.58 -8.18
CA GLY A 208 11.05 4.47 -7.79
C GLY A 208 10.34 3.14 -7.85
N GLU A 209 10.29 2.43 -6.73
CA GLU A 209 9.58 1.15 -6.60
C GLU A 209 8.09 1.32 -6.25
N ILE A 210 7.69 2.52 -5.80
CA ILE A 210 6.32 2.77 -5.37
C ILE A 210 5.42 2.98 -6.57
N THR A 211 4.39 2.14 -6.71
CA THR A 211 3.32 2.31 -7.69
C THR A 211 1.99 2.46 -6.97
N LEU A 212 1.30 3.57 -7.21
CA LEU A 212 -0.04 3.83 -6.69
C LEU A 212 -1.03 3.96 -7.86
N SER A 213 -2.17 3.32 -7.72
CA SER A 213 -3.28 3.40 -8.68
C SER A 213 -4.34 4.38 -8.19
N ASN A 214 -5.12 4.92 -9.13
CA ASN A 214 -6.23 5.82 -8.85
C ASN A 214 -5.82 7.01 -7.97
N VAL A 215 -4.87 7.81 -8.48
CA VAL A 215 -4.37 8.99 -7.78
C VAL A 215 -5.04 10.24 -8.33
N ASP A 216 -5.68 11.01 -7.46
CA ASP A 216 -6.36 12.23 -7.89
C ASP A 216 -5.36 13.32 -8.26
N ALA A 217 -5.69 14.03 -9.33
CA ALA A 217 -4.90 15.12 -9.85
C ALA A 217 -5.76 16.31 -10.23
N SER A 218 -5.16 17.49 -10.24
CA SER A 218 -5.76 18.73 -10.74
C SER A 218 -4.96 19.26 -11.93
N VAL A 219 -5.65 19.52 -13.01
CA VAL A 219 -5.09 20.14 -14.21
C VAL A 219 -5.52 21.59 -14.26
N HIS A 220 -4.58 22.51 -14.11
CA HIS A 220 -4.80 23.95 -14.09
C HIS A 220 -5.03 24.47 -15.49
N GLU A 221 -6.03 25.34 -15.68
CA GLU A 221 -6.19 26.08 -16.91
C GLU A 221 -5.04 27.10 -17.05
N GLY A 222 -4.44 27.15 -18.24
CA GLY A 222 -3.26 28.00 -18.51
C GLY A 222 -1.93 27.34 -18.15
N ASP A 223 -0.84 28.08 -18.38
CA ASP A 223 0.54 27.60 -18.23
C ASP A 223 1.24 28.15 -16.96
N ASN A 224 0.47 28.61 -15.99
CA ASN A 224 0.99 29.25 -14.77
C ASN A 224 1.65 28.26 -13.79
N LEU A 225 1.65 26.97 -14.09
CA LEU A 225 2.28 25.93 -13.30
C LEU A 225 3.37 25.23 -14.12
N PRO A 226 4.63 25.71 -14.07
CA PRO A 226 5.72 25.21 -14.92
C PRO A 226 6.23 23.82 -14.51
N VAL A 227 5.89 23.38 -13.31
CA VAL A 227 6.32 22.09 -12.75
C VAL A 227 5.12 21.25 -12.32
N ILE A 228 5.29 19.94 -12.30
CA ILE A 228 4.29 19.06 -11.72
C ILE A 228 4.53 18.99 -10.22
N LEU A 229 3.51 19.28 -9.43
CA LEU A 229 3.55 19.16 -7.98
C LEU A 229 3.05 17.77 -7.59
N LEU A 230 3.86 17.05 -6.81
CA LEU A 230 3.48 15.79 -6.19
C LEU A 230 2.79 16.09 -4.87
N GLY A 231 1.47 16.16 -4.88
CA GLY A 231 0.65 16.58 -3.75
C GLY A 231 0.20 15.45 -2.83
N MET A 232 -0.62 15.82 -1.85
CA MET A 232 -1.07 14.93 -0.78
C MET A 232 -1.93 13.76 -1.25
N SER A 233 -2.57 13.82 -2.43
CA SER A 233 -3.26 12.67 -3.03
C SER A 233 -2.34 11.46 -3.24
N PHE A 234 -1.05 11.67 -3.44
CA PHE A 234 -0.02 10.65 -3.46
C PHE A 234 0.66 10.51 -2.09
N LEU A 235 1.09 11.63 -1.49
CA LEU A 235 1.94 11.65 -0.30
C LEU A 235 1.27 11.06 0.95
N ASN A 236 -0.06 11.18 1.10
CA ASN A 236 -0.80 10.54 2.20
C ASN A 236 -0.77 9.01 2.18
N ARG A 237 -0.45 8.41 1.03
CA ARG A 237 -0.40 6.96 0.84
C ARG A 237 1.01 6.39 1.04
N VAL A 238 1.95 7.25 1.39
CA VAL A 238 3.34 6.89 1.71
C VAL A 238 3.73 7.46 3.07
N GLU A 239 4.71 6.85 3.68
CA GLU A 239 5.41 7.38 4.84
C GLU A 239 6.60 8.19 4.32
N MET A 240 6.81 9.41 4.82
CA MET A 240 7.91 10.28 4.44
C MET A 240 8.90 10.37 5.60
N GLN A 241 10.13 9.93 5.37
CA GLN A 241 11.23 10.04 6.33
C GLN A 241 12.28 10.96 5.74
N ARG A 242 12.57 12.08 6.41
CA ARG A 242 13.58 13.02 5.97
C ARG A 242 14.79 12.98 6.91
N ASP A 243 15.96 12.82 6.33
CA ASP A 243 17.25 12.88 6.99
C ASP A 243 18.17 13.80 6.19
N GLY A 244 18.30 15.05 6.66
CA GLY A 244 19.05 16.08 5.98
C GLY A 244 18.56 16.34 4.54
N GLU A 245 19.42 16.04 3.58
CA GLU A 245 19.16 16.18 2.14
C GLU A 245 18.51 14.95 1.50
N ARG A 246 18.26 13.90 2.29
CA ARG A 246 17.62 12.67 1.83
C ARG A 246 16.18 12.61 2.32
N MET A 247 15.27 12.23 1.43
CA MET A 247 13.89 11.86 1.76
C MET A 247 13.63 10.44 1.26
N THR A 248 13.19 9.58 2.16
CA THR A 248 12.75 8.23 1.82
C THR A 248 11.23 8.19 1.87
N LEU A 249 10.62 7.82 0.76
CA LEU A 249 9.20 7.53 0.66
C LEU A 249 9.03 6.02 0.80
N ILE A 250 8.08 5.56 1.62
CA ILE A 250 7.81 4.15 1.86
C ILE A 250 6.29 3.93 1.69
N ARG A 251 5.90 2.99 0.85
CA ARG A 251 4.49 2.67 0.64
C ARG A 251 3.86 2.13 1.92
N ARG A 252 2.68 2.66 2.29
CA ARG A 252 1.98 2.26 3.53
C ARG A 252 1.17 0.97 3.37
N PHE A 253 0.54 0.72 2.20
CA PHE A 253 -0.34 -0.42 1.92
C PHE A 253 -0.16 -0.95 0.50
#